data_161ed1d134280abdd5d5f6e4e216cc61
#
_entry.id   161ed1d134280abdd5d5f6e4e216cc61
#
_cell.length_a   1.000
_cell.length_b   1.000
_cell.length_c   1.000
_cell.angle_alpha   90.00
_cell.angle_beta   90.00
_cell.angle_gamma   90.00
#
_symmetry.space_group_name_H-M   'P 1'
#
loop_
_entity.id
_entity.type
_entity.pdbx_description
1 polymer ?
#
loop_
_entity_poly.entity_id
_entity_poly.type
_entity_poly.pdbx_seq_one_letter_code
_entity_poly.pdbx_strand_id
1 'polypeptide(L)'
;MTDVNLVAKTYIDLWNERAPQRRREMLATNWTSDARYVDPLMAGDGHDGVDALIAGVQQRFPDFSFRLIGEPNGYGDHVRFHVRFSWGLGPDGVDSPIKGTDFAVLKDGRIRSITGFLDQIPPSA
;
A
#
# COMPACT_ATOMS: atom_id res chain seq x y z
N MET A 1 -5.56 -8.91 18.71
CA MET A 1 -4.28 -8.19 18.56
C MET A 1 -3.98 -8.02 17.07
N THR A 2 -3.47 -6.88 16.70
CA THR A 2 -3.15 -6.62 15.29
C THR A 2 -1.92 -7.39 14.84
N ASP A 3 -2.06 -8.11 13.73
CA ASP A 3 -0.97 -8.86 13.13
C ASP A 3 -0.31 -7.98 12.05
N VAL A 4 0.90 -7.48 12.34
CA VAL A 4 1.60 -6.56 11.44
C VAL A 4 1.92 -7.20 10.08
N ASN A 5 2.22 -8.51 10.08
CA ASN A 5 2.51 -9.21 8.83
C ASN A 5 1.27 -9.33 7.95
N LEU A 6 0.12 -9.60 8.57
CA LEU A 6 -1.14 -9.67 7.84
C LEU A 6 -1.54 -8.31 7.27
N VAL A 7 -1.37 -7.24 8.05
CA VAL A 7 -1.66 -5.87 7.57
C VAL A 7 -0.81 -5.56 6.34
N ALA A 8 0.49 -5.78 6.41
CA ALA A 8 1.40 -5.50 5.31
C ALA A 8 1.09 -6.36 4.08
N LYS A 9 0.84 -7.66 4.29
CA LYS A 9 0.49 -8.58 3.19
C LYS A 9 -0.81 -8.16 2.50
N THR A 10 -1.84 -7.85 3.27
CA THR A 10 -3.14 -7.43 2.76
C THR A 10 -3.01 -6.14 1.95
N TYR A 11 -2.18 -5.21 2.43
CA TYR A 11 -1.90 -3.97 1.72
C TYR A 11 -1.24 -4.24 0.35
N ILE A 12 -0.22 -5.08 0.32
CA ILE A 12 0.47 -5.45 -0.93
C ILE A 12 -0.48 -6.18 -1.87
N ASP A 13 -1.31 -7.09 -1.36
CA ASP A 13 -2.30 -7.81 -2.17
C ASP A 13 -3.28 -6.83 -2.86
N LEU A 14 -3.67 -5.78 -2.16
CA LEU A 14 -4.54 -4.73 -2.74
C LEU A 14 -3.87 -4.05 -3.94
N TRP A 15 -2.61 -3.65 -3.79
CA TRP A 15 -1.89 -2.96 -4.87
C TRP A 15 -1.60 -3.86 -6.06
N ASN A 16 -1.61 -5.18 -5.86
CA ASN A 16 -1.44 -6.17 -6.93
C ASN A 16 -2.76 -6.64 -7.53
N GLU A 17 -3.91 -6.30 -6.94
CA GLU A 17 -5.20 -6.76 -7.42
C GLU A 17 -5.61 -5.97 -8.66
N ARG A 18 -5.74 -6.65 -9.78
CA ARG A 18 -6.04 -6.01 -11.07
C ARG A 18 -7.53 -5.99 -11.43
N ALA A 19 -8.35 -6.76 -10.73
CA ALA A 19 -9.80 -6.74 -10.93
C ALA A 19 -10.41 -5.56 -10.14
N PRO A 20 -11.01 -4.56 -10.81
CA PRO A 20 -11.52 -3.37 -10.13
C PRO A 20 -12.56 -3.66 -9.04
N GLN A 21 -13.48 -4.60 -9.31
CA GLN A 21 -14.49 -4.93 -8.32
C GLN A 21 -13.88 -5.59 -7.08
N ARG A 22 -12.92 -6.48 -7.27
CA ARG A 22 -12.22 -7.13 -6.15
C ARG A 22 -11.44 -6.12 -5.33
N ARG A 23 -10.78 -5.17 -5.98
CA ARG A 23 -10.07 -4.08 -5.30
C ARG A 23 -11.01 -3.27 -4.41
N ARG A 24 -12.19 -2.94 -4.92
CA ARG A 24 -13.19 -2.18 -4.14
C ARG A 24 -13.66 -2.95 -2.93
N GLU A 25 -13.86 -4.26 -3.04
CA GLU A 25 -14.21 -5.11 -1.91
C GLU A 25 -13.11 -5.12 -0.85
N MET A 26 -11.86 -5.19 -1.27
CA MET A 26 -10.70 -5.17 -0.37
C MET A 26 -10.59 -3.82 0.36
N LEU A 27 -10.83 -2.73 -0.33
CA LEU A 27 -10.87 -1.40 0.29
C LEU A 27 -12.01 -1.29 1.31
N ALA A 28 -13.20 -1.75 0.95
CA ALA A 28 -14.34 -1.70 1.84
C ALA A 28 -14.12 -2.51 3.13
N THR A 29 -13.38 -3.61 3.03
CA THR A 29 -13.11 -4.49 4.17
C THR A 29 -12.00 -3.96 5.06
N ASN A 30 -10.92 -3.42 4.49
CA ASN A 30 -9.67 -3.19 5.20
C ASN A 30 -9.31 -1.72 5.41
N TRP A 31 -10.04 -0.80 4.80
CA TRP A 31 -9.77 0.63 4.90
C TRP A 31 -11.00 1.38 5.42
N THR A 32 -10.77 2.43 6.21
CA THR A 32 -11.88 3.29 6.63
C THR A 32 -12.41 4.07 5.44
N SER A 33 -13.68 4.51 5.51
CA SER A 33 -14.31 5.23 4.41
C SER A 33 -13.67 6.62 4.18
N ASP A 34 -13.06 7.19 5.21
CA ASP A 34 -12.37 8.48 5.15
C ASP A 34 -10.86 8.34 5.05
N ALA A 35 -10.38 7.17 4.60
CA ALA A 35 -8.95 6.89 4.51
C ALA A 35 -8.24 7.87 3.57
N ARG A 36 -7.00 8.14 3.88
CA ARG A 36 -6.16 9.06 3.11
C ARG A 36 -4.83 8.42 2.77
N TYR A 37 -4.41 8.58 1.53
CA TYR A 37 -3.11 8.14 1.03
C TYR A 37 -2.33 9.33 0.51
N VAL A 38 -1.06 9.43 0.87
CA VAL A 38 -0.15 10.43 0.34
C VAL A 38 1.26 9.86 0.22
N ASP A 39 1.90 10.16 -0.91
CA ASP A 39 3.33 9.94 -1.11
C ASP A 39 3.92 11.13 -1.88
N PRO A 40 5.22 11.14 -2.23
CA PRO A 40 5.82 12.30 -2.89
C PRO A 40 5.25 12.62 -4.27
N LEU A 41 4.56 11.67 -4.92
CA LEU A 41 4.09 11.81 -6.30
C LEU A 41 2.58 11.97 -6.41
N MET A 42 1.81 11.51 -5.42
CA MET A 42 0.36 11.44 -5.55
C MET A 42 -0.33 11.41 -4.19
N ALA A 43 -1.61 11.75 -4.20
CA ALA A 43 -2.46 11.70 -3.03
C ALA A 43 -3.88 11.34 -3.43
N GLY A 44 -4.62 10.68 -2.55
CA GLY A 44 -6.01 10.32 -2.77
C GLY A 44 -6.76 10.15 -1.48
N ASP A 45 -8.05 10.46 -1.50
CA ASP A 45 -8.93 10.39 -0.33
C ASP A 45 -10.08 9.42 -0.59
N GLY A 46 -10.42 8.63 0.43
CA GLY A 46 -11.52 7.69 0.36
C GLY A 46 -11.22 6.48 -0.53
N HIS A 47 -12.15 5.53 -0.57
CA HIS A 47 -11.97 4.31 -1.35
C HIS A 47 -11.81 4.60 -2.84
N ASP A 48 -12.62 5.51 -3.39
CA ASP A 48 -12.53 5.84 -4.81
C ASP A 48 -11.21 6.52 -5.16
N GLY A 49 -10.75 7.44 -4.33
CA GLY A 49 -9.46 8.12 -4.54
C GLY A 49 -8.30 7.16 -4.51
N VAL A 50 -8.26 6.26 -3.52
CA VAL A 50 -7.19 5.26 -3.41
C VAL A 50 -7.26 4.27 -4.56
N ASP A 51 -8.45 3.80 -4.93
CA ASP A 51 -8.62 2.89 -6.06
C ASP A 51 -8.09 3.50 -7.36
N ALA A 52 -8.36 4.78 -7.59
CA ALA A 52 -7.87 5.49 -8.77
C ALA A 52 -6.34 5.55 -8.82
N LEU A 53 -5.68 5.75 -7.67
CA LEU A 53 -4.22 5.74 -7.60
C LEU A 53 -3.65 4.37 -7.95
N ILE A 54 -4.24 3.32 -7.42
CA ILE A 54 -3.81 1.94 -7.68
C ILE A 54 -3.97 1.63 -9.16
N ALA A 55 -5.12 1.93 -9.73
CA ALA A 55 -5.39 1.70 -11.15
C ALA A 55 -4.37 2.44 -12.04
N GLY A 56 -4.04 3.68 -11.68
CA GLY A 56 -3.05 4.47 -12.42
C GLY A 56 -1.67 3.85 -12.41
N VAL A 57 -1.21 3.36 -11.26
CA VAL A 57 0.08 2.68 -11.14
C VAL A 57 0.10 1.40 -11.97
N GLN A 58 -0.96 0.61 -11.89
CA GLN A 58 -1.07 -0.64 -12.66
C GLN A 58 -1.06 -0.39 -14.17
N GLN A 59 -1.69 0.68 -14.63
CA GLN A 59 -1.68 1.05 -16.05
C GLN A 59 -0.30 1.50 -16.52
N ARG A 60 0.42 2.20 -15.65
CA ARG A 60 1.77 2.69 -15.96
C ARG A 60 2.79 1.55 -15.99
N PHE A 61 2.61 0.54 -15.13
CA PHE A 61 3.53 -0.58 -14.97
C PHE A 61 2.79 -1.92 -15.12
N PRO A 62 2.30 -2.25 -16.33
CA PRO A 62 1.43 -3.41 -16.49
C PRO A 62 2.10 -4.75 -16.18
N ASP A 63 3.43 -4.83 -16.30
CA ASP A 63 4.19 -6.06 -16.06
C ASP A 63 4.90 -6.10 -14.72
N PHE A 64 4.65 -5.11 -13.86
CA PHE A 64 5.27 -5.03 -12.54
C PHE A 64 4.31 -5.54 -11.47
N SER A 65 4.89 -6.04 -10.38
CA SER A 65 4.14 -6.37 -9.17
C SER A 65 4.85 -5.81 -7.95
N PHE A 66 4.07 -5.59 -6.89
CA PHE A 66 4.59 -5.17 -5.59
C PHE A 66 4.96 -6.38 -4.76
N ARG A 67 5.99 -6.21 -3.91
CA ARG A 67 6.37 -7.23 -2.93
C ARG A 67 6.91 -6.56 -1.67
N LEU A 68 6.78 -7.23 -0.53
CA LEU A 68 7.37 -6.75 0.71
C LEU A 68 8.87 -6.95 0.69
N ILE A 69 9.60 -5.99 1.27
CA ILE A 69 11.04 -6.04 1.48
C ILE A 69 11.28 -5.97 2.98
N GLY A 70 11.97 -6.99 3.51
CA GLY A 70 12.26 -7.04 4.94
C GLY A 70 11.03 -7.32 5.79
N GLU A 71 11.14 -7.07 7.08
CA GLU A 71 10.10 -7.37 8.05
C GLU A 71 9.30 -6.13 8.40
N PRO A 72 7.96 -6.18 8.32
CA PRO A 72 7.12 -5.11 8.85
C PRO A 72 7.25 -5.03 10.37
N ASN A 73 7.05 -3.85 10.92
CA ASN A 73 6.89 -3.71 12.37
C ASN A 73 5.79 -2.72 12.70
N GLY A 74 5.33 -2.77 13.94
CA GLY A 74 4.25 -1.89 14.34
C GLY A 74 4.06 -1.88 15.85
N TYR A 75 3.26 -0.92 16.30
CA TYR A 75 2.92 -0.77 17.71
C TYR A 75 1.62 0.00 17.84
N GLY A 76 1.03 -0.08 19.01
CA GLY A 76 -0.20 0.63 19.33
C GLY A 76 -1.17 -0.24 20.11
N ASP A 77 -2.42 0.18 20.16
CA ASP A 77 -3.50 -0.59 20.78
C ASP A 77 -4.55 -0.95 19.73
N HIS A 78 -5.67 -1.56 20.14
CA HIS A 78 -6.69 -1.99 19.19
C HIS A 78 -7.55 -0.86 18.65
N VAL A 79 -7.45 0.34 19.22
CA VAL A 79 -8.15 1.53 18.70
C VAL A 79 -7.29 2.22 17.65
N ARG A 80 -5.99 2.39 17.93
CA ARG A 80 -5.06 3.03 17.02
C ARG A 80 -3.75 2.26 16.98
N PHE A 81 -3.35 1.86 15.79
CA PHE A 81 -2.17 1.05 15.60
C PHE A 81 -1.34 1.62 14.44
N HIS A 82 -0.02 1.53 14.56
CA HIS A 82 0.92 2.05 13.57
C HIS A 82 1.71 0.89 12.98
N VAL A 83 1.82 0.84 11.66
CA VAL A 83 2.59 -0.21 10.97
C VAL A 83 3.52 0.46 9.97
N ARG A 84 4.77 -0.01 9.95
CA ARG A 84 5.76 0.42 8.97
C ARG A 84 6.22 -0.79 8.17
N PHE A 85 6.30 -0.65 6.85
CA PHE A 85 6.80 -1.72 5.99
C PHE A 85 7.42 -1.12 4.73
N SER A 86 8.38 -1.87 4.16
CA SER A 86 9.03 -1.50 2.90
C SER A 86 8.57 -2.41 1.78
N TRP A 87 8.55 -1.88 0.57
CA TRP A 87 8.07 -2.60 -0.61
C TRP A 87 8.94 -2.33 -1.82
N GLY A 88 8.91 -3.26 -2.76
CA GLY A 88 9.51 -3.09 -4.08
C GLY A 88 8.46 -3.24 -5.16
N LEU A 89 8.61 -2.49 -6.24
CA LEU A 89 7.78 -2.59 -7.44
C LEU A 89 8.67 -2.87 -8.64
N GLY A 90 8.41 -3.95 -9.33
CA GLY A 90 9.20 -4.34 -10.48
C GLY A 90 8.74 -5.64 -11.10
N PRO A 91 9.44 -6.08 -12.15
CA PRO A 91 9.17 -7.39 -12.76
C PRO A 91 9.48 -8.52 -11.79
N ASP A 92 8.80 -9.64 -11.95
CA ASP A 92 9.06 -10.82 -11.15
C ASP A 92 10.47 -11.36 -11.41
N GLY A 93 11.11 -11.86 -10.35
CA GLY A 93 12.40 -12.55 -10.44
C GLY A 93 13.62 -11.66 -10.57
N VAL A 94 13.47 -10.33 -10.52
CA VAL A 94 14.58 -9.38 -10.56
C VAL A 94 14.47 -8.41 -9.38
N ASP A 95 15.57 -7.73 -9.07
CA ASP A 95 15.56 -6.68 -8.06
C ASP A 95 14.62 -5.56 -8.50
N SER A 96 13.84 -5.05 -7.56
CA SER A 96 12.84 -4.03 -7.86
C SER A 96 13.51 -2.70 -8.19
N PRO A 97 13.20 -2.09 -9.34
CA PRO A 97 13.76 -0.78 -9.69
C PRO A 97 13.17 0.36 -8.86
N ILE A 98 11.96 0.17 -8.32
CA ILE A 98 11.29 1.17 -7.48
C ILE A 98 11.11 0.58 -6.10
N LYS A 99 11.49 1.33 -5.07
CA LYS A 99 11.36 0.89 -3.67
C LYS A 99 10.83 2.04 -2.83
N GLY A 100 10.04 1.69 -1.84
CA GLY A 100 9.51 2.66 -0.90
C GLY A 100 9.26 2.08 0.47
N THR A 101 8.92 2.97 1.40
CA THR A 101 8.54 2.61 2.75
C THR A 101 7.27 3.36 3.10
N ASP A 102 6.28 2.63 3.58
CA ASP A 102 4.98 3.20 3.92
C ASP A 102 4.72 3.06 5.41
N PHE A 103 4.07 4.10 5.94
CA PHE A 103 3.62 4.16 7.32
C PHE A 103 2.10 4.17 7.32
N ALA A 104 1.50 3.14 7.91
CA ALA A 104 0.06 3.01 8.02
C ALA A 104 -0.40 3.35 9.43
N VAL A 105 -1.48 4.11 9.52
CA VAL A 105 -2.21 4.30 10.79
C VAL A 105 -3.53 3.57 10.64
N LEU A 106 -3.79 2.64 11.56
CA LEU A 106 -5.04 1.89 11.61
C LEU A 106 -5.94 2.44 12.70
N LYS A 107 -7.22 2.45 12.42
CA LYS A 107 -8.26 2.76 13.41
C LYS A 107 -9.22 1.58 13.45
N ASP A 108 -9.38 1.00 14.64
CA ASP A 108 -10.26 -0.16 14.86
C ASP A 108 -9.98 -1.30 13.85
N GLY A 109 -8.70 -1.54 13.56
CA GLY A 109 -8.25 -2.62 12.68
C GLY A 109 -8.28 -2.31 11.19
N ARG A 110 -8.70 -1.11 10.78
CA ARG A 110 -8.73 -0.71 9.37
C ARG A 110 -7.76 0.41 9.10
N ILE A 111 -7.20 0.43 7.91
CA ILE A 111 -6.28 1.49 7.49
C ILE A 111 -7.03 2.80 7.36
N ARG A 112 -6.58 3.81 8.10
CA ARG A 112 -7.10 5.16 8.04
C ARG A 112 -6.20 6.09 7.25
N SER A 113 -4.89 5.90 7.33
CA SER A 113 -3.96 6.73 6.56
C SER A 113 -2.72 5.96 6.19
N ILE A 114 -2.19 6.30 5.03
CA ILE A 114 -0.89 5.85 4.56
C ILE A 114 -0.07 7.07 4.24
N THR A 115 1.15 7.12 4.78
CA THR A 115 2.17 8.10 4.40
C THR A 115 3.33 7.35 3.79
N GLY A 116 3.59 7.58 2.51
CA GLY A 116 4.59 6.84 1.76
C GLY A 116 5.83 7.67 1.47
N PHE A 117 6.97 6.98 1.41
CA PHE A 117 8.26 7.54 1.04
C PHE A 117 8.84 6.72 -0.10
N LEU A 118 9.53 7.37 -1.02
CA LEU A 118 10.26 6.68 -2.06
C LEU A 118 11.72 6.58 -1.66
N ASP A 119 12.23 5.36 -1.56
CA ASP A 119 13.62 5.08 -1.17
C ASP A 119 14.52 4.94 -2.39
N GLN A 120 13.95 4.48 -3.51
CA GLN A 120 14.68 4.29 -4.76
C GLN A 120 13.73 4.45 -5.94
N ILE A 121 14.15 5.22 -6.91
CA ILE A 121 13.48 5.29 -8.22
C ILE A 121 14.55 5.07 -9.30
N PRO A 122 14.17 4.55 -10.49
CA PRO A 122 15.13 4.39 -11.56
C PRO A 122 15.65 5.74 -12.02
N PRO A 123 16.91 5.80 -12.50
CA PRO A 123 17.41 7.02 -13.13
C PRO A 123 16.51 7.38 -14.31
N SER A 124 16.28 8.66 -14.50
CA SER A 124 15.55 9.14 -15.67
C SER A 124 16.31 8.77 -16.93
N ALA A 125 15.61 8.17 -17.85
CA ALA A 125 16.19 7.90 -19.15
C ALA A 125 16.33 9.19 -19.96
#